data_9922077fe79e6252cd97cbfd231465dc
#
_entry.id   9922077fe79e6252cd97cbfd231465dc
#
_cell.length_a   1.000
_cell.length_b   1.000
_cell.length_c   1.000
_cell.angle_alpha   90.00
_cell.angle_beta   90.00
_cell.angle_gamma   90.00
#
_symmetry.space_group_name_H-M   'P 1'
#
loop_
_entity.id
_entity.type
_entity.pdbx_description
1 polymer ?
#
loop_
_entity_poly.entity_id
_entity_poly.type
_entity_poly.pdbx_seq_one_letter_code
_entity_poly.pdbx_strand_id
1 'polypeptide(L)'
;ECHHAASDEMMKVLEYFIHAFVLGVTATPKRLDGIGMEEVFEAVAFHYPIEEARPDGWLLDSRVTEHPIEGLDLSQLRKRAGDLPPEALGELMAEYSMPVAANIVRLAGDRPTIVFCATVAHAHSQAAALRRYTDARVEVADGGTDKGVRRDIVAEFKAGNVRMLVNAMIWTEGFDAPNASCIALV
;
A
#
# COMPACT_ATOMS: atom_id res chain seq x y z
N GLU A 1 12.44 -7.85 4.34
CA GLU A 1 12.35 -6.40 4.67
C GLU A 1 13.46 -5.99 5.66
N CYS A 2 14.74 -6.15 5.25
CA CYS A 2 15.88 -5.87 6.13
C CYS A 2 16.09 -4.38 6.44
N HIS A 3 15.37 -3.48 5.80
CA HIS A 3 15.38 -2.07 6.17
C HIS A 3 14.82 -1.81 7.59
N HIS A 4 14.12 -2.77 8.18
CA HIS A 4 13.72 -2.73 9.60
C HIS A 4 14.80 -3.26 10.57
N ALA A 5 15.93 -3.78 10.06
CA ALA A 5 16.95 -4.43 10.90
C ALA A 5 17.59 -3.50 11.95
N ALA A 6 17.64 -2.19 11.67
CA ALA A 6 18.15 -1.18 12.61
C ALA A 6 17.13 -0.78 13.71
N SER A 7 15.98 -1.47 13.85
CA SER A 7 15.08 -1.25 14.99
C SER A 7 15.65 -1.90 16.26
N ASP A 8 15.35 -1.30 17.43
CA ASP A 8 15.85 -1.76 18.73
C ASP A 8 15.54 -3.24 19.00
N GLU A 9 14.38 -3.73 18.52
CA GLU A 9 13.97 -5.13 18.70
C GLU A 9 14.80 -6.07 17.83
N MET A 10 15.03 -5.70 16.56
CA MET A 10 15.85 -6.52 15.66
C MET A 10 17.31 -6.49 16.04
N MET A 11 17.84 -5.37 16.53
CA MET A 11 19.20 -5.27 17.02
C MET A 11 19.46 -6.26 18.17
N LYS A 12 18.53 -6.40 19.13
CA LYS A 12 18.65 -7.40 20.20
C LYS A 12 18.71 -8.84 19.67
N VAL A 13 17.99 -9.15 18.59
CA VAL A 13 18.05 -10.46 17.94
C VAL A 13 19.43 -10.67 17.28
N LEU A 14 19.94 -9.66 16.59
CA LEU A 14 21.25 -9.71 15.94
C LEU A 14 22.39 -9.86 16.97
N GLU A 15 22.31 -9.13 18.07
CA GLU A 15 23.27 -9.24 19.18
C GLU A 15 23.29 -10.65 19.82
N TYR A 16 22.12 -11.29 19.93
CA TYR A 16 22.05 -12.67 20.42
C TYR A 16 22.75 -13.65 19.47
N PHE A 17 22.67 -13.43 18.17
CA PHE A 17 23.27 -14.28 17.14
C PHE A 17 24.60 -13.71 16.59
N ILE A 18 25.41 -13.10 17.44
CA ILE A 18 26.64 -12.37 17.04
C ILE A 18 27.62 -13.17 16.15
N HIS A 19 27.58 -14.50 16.20
CA HIS A 19 28.43 -15.38 15.39
C HIS A 19 27.74 -15.88 14.11
N ALA A 20 26.49 -15.47 13.86
CA ALA A 20 25.76 -15.89 12.67
C ALA A 20 26.11 -14.99 11.47
N PHE A 21 26.11 -15.58 10.28
CA PHE A 21 26.13 -14.83 9.04
C PHE A 21 24.74 -14.18 8.84
N VAL A 22 24.73 -12.88 8.63
CA VAL A 22 23.49 -12.11 8.44
C VAL A 22 23.34 -11.73 6.99
N LEU A 23 22.29 -12.23 6.34
CA LEU A 23 21.91 -11.85 4.99
C LEU A 23 20.59 -11.05 5.05
N GLY A 24 20.63 -9.81 4.58
CA GLY A 24 19.47 -8.94 4.46
C GLY A 24 19.00 -8.81 3.01
N VAL A 25 17.69 -8.87 2.78
CA VAL A 25 17.05 -8.55 1.49
C VAL A 25 15.94 -7.53 1.71
N THR A 26 15.86 -6.55 0.81
CA THR A 26 14.82 -5.52 0.82
C THR A 26 14.63 -4.91 -0.56
N ALA A 27 13.42 -4.49 -0.89
CA ALA A 27 13.15 -3.67 -2.06
C ALA A 27 13.42 -2.17 -1.81
N THR A 28 13.53 -1.76 -0.56
CA THR A 28 13.68 -0.35 -0.13
C THR A 28 14.90 -0.20 0.78
N PRO A 29 16.12 -0.07 0.23
CA PRO A 29 17.35 -0.03 1.03
C PRO A 29 17.52 1.24 1.86
N LYS A 30 16.70 2.29 1.61
CA LYS A 30 16.73 3.54 2.40
C LYS A 30 15.50 3.62 3.30
N ARG A 31 15.71 3.85 4.57
CA ARG A 31 14.62 4.11 5.54
C ARG A 31 14.16 5.58 5.43
N LEU A 32 12.88 5.80 5.75
CA LEU A 32 12.29 7.15 5.76
C LEU A 32 12.85 8.04 6.89
N ASP A 33 13.33 7.43 7.99
CA ASP A 33 13.94 8.12 9.13
C ASP A 33 15.42 8.48 8.93
N GLY A 34 16.00 8.08 7.79
CA GLY A 34 17.39 8.39 7.44
C GLY A 34 18.44 7.52 8.17
N ILE A 35 18.02 6.55 9.00
CA ILE A 35 18.94 5.58 9.60
C ILE A 35 19.35 4.60 8.50
N GLY A 36 20.65 4.55 8.22
CA GLY A 36 21.19 3.70 7.17
C GLY A 36 21.27 2.23 7.60
N MET A 37 21.32 1.34 6.62
CA MET A 37 21.54 -0.09 6.87
C MET A 37 23.00 -0.40 7.16
N GLU A 38 23.90 0.56 6.96
CA GLU A 38 25.34 0.49 7.29
C GLU A 38 25.60 0.25 8.78
N GLU A 39 24.64 0.52 9.65
CA GLU A 39 24.73 0.18 11.08
C GLU A 39 24.62 -1.34 11.35
N VAL A 40 24.03 -2.08 10.40
CA VAL A 40 23.75 -3.51 10.54
C VAL A 40 24.52 -4.36 9.54
N PHE A 41 24.69 -3.88 8.32
CA PHE A 41 25.28 -4.62 7.21
C PHE A 41 26.61 -3.98 6.75
N GLU A 42 27.64 -4.80 6.64
CA GLU A 42 28.99 -4.35 6.25
C GLU A 42 29.10 -4.00 4.75
N ALA A 43 28.30 -4.64 3.91
CA ALA A 43 28.35 -4.47 2.46
C ALA A 43 27.03 -4.79 1.77
N VAL A 44 26.84 -4.18 0.59
CA VAL A 44 25.79 -4.55 -0.35
C VAL A 44 26.38 -5.58 -1.33
N ALA A 45 25.96 -6.83 -1.21
CA ALA A 45 26.46 -7.91 -2.06
C ALA A 45 25.88 -7.89 -3.48
N PHE A 46 24.63 -7.42 -3.62
CA PHE A 46 23.92 -7.34 -4.89
C PHE A 46 22.89 -6.23 -4.86
N HIS A 47 22.79 -5.50 -5.96
CA HIS A 47 21.77 -4.46 -6.15
C HIS A 47 21.20 -4.61 -7.57
N TYR A 48 19.86 -4.67 -7.65
CA TYR A 48 19.14 -4.78 -8.92
C TYR A 48 18.00 -3.75 -8.93
N PRO A 49 18.24 -2.58 -9.50
CA PRO A 49 17.31 -1.46 -9.46
C PRO A 49 16.11 -1.68 -10.40
N ILE A 50 15.02 -0.94 -10.14
CA ILE A 50 13.80 -0.99 -10.94
C ILE A 50 14.06 -0.64 -12.41
N GLU A 51 15.00 0.27 -12.66
CA GLU A 51 15.40 0.73 -13.99
C GLU A 51 16.01 -0.38 -14.84
N GLU A 52 16.62 -1.38 -14.23
CA GLU A 52 17.14 -2.58 -14.88
C GLU A 52 16.09 -3.69 -14.95
N ALA A 53 15.32 -3.87 -13.88
CA ALA A 53 14.32 -4.93 -13.76
C ALA A 53 13.14 -4.79 -14.76
N ARG A 54 12.80 -3.56 -15.16
CA ARG A 54 11.74 -3.30 -16.15
C ARG A 54 12.11 -3.74 -17.57
N PRO A 55 13.22 -3.28 -18.17
CA PRO A 55 13.61 -3.74 -19.51
C PRO A 55 13.92 -5.23 -19.55
N ASP A 56 14.37 -5.83 -18.47
CA ASP A 56 14.60 -7.28 -18.36
C ASP A 56 13.31 -8.10 -18.22
N GLY A 57 12.15 -7.43 -18.12
CA GLY A 57 10.83 -8.07 -18.07
C GLY A 57 10.42 -8.64 -16.71
N TRP A 58 11.18 -8.37 -15.65
CA TRP A 58 10.84 -8.79 -14.29
C TRP A 58 9.79 -7.91 -13.63
N LEU A 59 9.71 -6.64 -14.02
CA LEU A 59 8.73 -5.68 -13.54
C LEU A 59 7.98 -5.08 -14.72
N LEU A 60 6.69 -4.86 -14.54
CA LEU A 60 5.85 -4.15 -15.50
C LEU A 60 6.08 -2.64 -15.39
N ASP A 61 5.92 -1.95 -16.53
CA ASP A 61 5.86 -0.50 -16.52
C ASP A 61 4.57 -0.03 -15.82
N SER A 62 4.74 0.85 -14.85
CA SER A 62 3.63 1.50 -14.18
C SER A 62 3.29 2.82 -14.87
N ARG A 63 2.00 3.01 -15.16
CA ARG A 63 1.46 4.29 -15.62
C ARG A 63 0.81 5.00 -14.45
N VAL A 64 1.42 6.07 -13.98
CA VAL A 64 0.85 6.92 -12.92
C VAL A 64 0.06 8.06 -13.56
N THR A 65 -1.15 8.29 -13.09
CA THR A 65 -2.00 9.40 -13.50
C THR A 65 -2.64 10.05 -12.26
N GLU A 66 -2.65 11.37 -12.23
CA GLU A 66 -3.32 12.14 -11.19
C GLU A 66 -4.66 12.63 -11.71
N HIS A 67 -5.69 12.52 -10.89
CA HIS A 67 -7.05 12.94 -11.25
C HIS A 67 -7.57 13.90 -10.18
N PRO A 68 -7.61 15.19 -10.46
CA PRO A 68 -8.14 16.16 -9.53
C PRO A 68 -9.63 15.91 -9.28
N ILE A 69 -10.06 16.08 -8.06
CA ILE A 69 -11.46 16.03 -7.64
C ILE A 69 -11.96 17.45 -7.49
N GLU A 70 -13.05 17.78 -8.18
CA GLU A 70 -13.63 19.11 -8.11
C GLU A 70 -14.06 19.47 -6.68
N GLY A 71 -13.65 20.64 -6.22
CA GLY A 71 -13.92 21.12 -4.88
C GLY A 71 -13.03 20.56 -3.76
N LEU A 72 -12.19 19.56 -4.03
CA LEU A 72 -11.24 19.03 -3.05
C LEU A 72 -10.05 19.99 -2.91
N ASP A 73 -9.86 20.53 -1.71
CA ASP A 73 -8.72 21.37 -1.37
C ASP A 73 -7.95 20.80 -0.17
N LEU A 74 -6.80 20.19 -0.46
CA LEU A 74 -5.90 19.63 0.55
C LEU A 74 -5.05 20.70 1.26
N SER A 75 -5.01 21.94 0.76
CA SER A 75 -4.18 23.03 1.34
C SER A 75 -4.65 23.46 2.73
N GLN A 76 -5.91 23.20 3.06
CA GLN A 76 -6.49 23.43 4.38
C GLN A 76 -5.94 22.49 5.46
N LEU A 77 -5.33 21.35 5.07
CA LEU A 77 -4.73 20.40 6.00
C LEU A 77 -3.31 20.85 6.37
N ARG A 78 -3.06 21.02 7.68
CA ARG A 78 -1.72 21.35 8.16
C ARG A 78 -0.84 20.10 8.21
N LYS A 79 0.27 20.13 7.49
CA LYS A 79 1.28 19.08 7.53
C LYS A 79 1.91 18.97 8.92
N ARG A 80 2.14 17.74 9.36
CA ARG A 80 2.94 17.40 10.56
C ARG A 80 4.13 16.57 10.13
N ALA A 81 5.34 16.97 10.55
CA ALA A 81 6.58 16.29 10.15
C ALA A 81 6.74 16.08 8.62
N GLY A 82 6.17 16.99 7.80
CA GLY A 82 6.26 16.93 6.34
C GLY A 82 5.12 16.18 5.65
N ASP A 83 4.25 15.49 6.39
CA ASP A 83 3.15 14.68 5.85
C ASP A 83 1.78 15.17 6.35
N LEU A 84 0.72 14.72 5.67
CA LEU A 84 -0.66 15.01 6.05
C LEU A 84 -1.10 14.05 7.17
N PRO A 85 -1.75 14.56 8.25
CA PRO A 85 -2.26 13.70 9.30
C PRO A 85 -3.31 12.74 8.74
N PRO A 86 -3.15 11.40 8.91
CA PRO A 86 -4.06 10.41 8.32
C PRO A 86 -5.53 10.60 8.71
N GLU A 87 -5.80 10.98 9.97
CA GLU A 87 -7.15 11.20 10.47
C GLU A 87 -7.83 12.37 9.75
N ALA A 88 -7.18 13.53 9.69
CA ALA A 88 -7.72 14.70 9.04
C ALA A 88 -7.86 14.50 7.51
N LEU A 89 -6.92 13.80 6.90
CA LEU A 89 -7.01 13.42 5.49
C LEU A 89 -8.19 12.46 5.28
N GLY A 90 -8.33 11.44 6.12
CA GLY A 90 -9.41 10.45 6.00
C GLY A 90 -10.80 11.05 6.21
N GLU A 91 -10.96 12.00 7.14
CA GLU A 91 -12.21 12.73 7.35
C GLU A 91 -12.57 13.55 6.09
N LEU A 92 -11.62 14.34 5.58
CA LEU A 92 -11.83 15.13 4.38
C LEU A 92 -12.15 14.25 3.16
N MET A 93 -11.38 13.21 2.93
CA MET A 93 -11.56 12.31 1.78
C MET A 93 -12.87 11.52 1.86
N ALA A 94 -13.39 11.22 3.05
CA ALA A 94 -14.68 10.56 3.22
C ALA A 94 -15.84 11.38 2.62
N GLU A 95 -15.78 12.71 2.65
CA GLU A 95 -16.76 13.59 2.03
C GLU A 95 -16.75 13.49 0.49
N TYR A 96 -15.59 13.18 -0.07
CA TYR A 96 -15.38 13.05 -1.53
C TYR A 96 -15.45 11.60 -2.03
N SER A 97 -15.84 10.63 -1.19
CA SER A 97 -15.88 9.20 -1.55
C SER A 97 -16.69 8.93 -2.83
N MET A 98 -17.79 9.65 -3.06
CA MET A 98 -18.62 9.46 -4.25
C MET A 98 -17.94 9.86 -5.56
N PRO A 99 -17.43 11.10 -5.73
CA PRO A 99 -16.72 11.49 -6.96
C PRO A 99 -15.41 10.69 -7.14
N VAL A 100 -14.73 10.32 -6.07
CA VAL A 100 -13.55 9.44 -6.10
C VAL A 100 -13.94 8.06 -6.61
N ALA A 101 -15.00 7.46 -6.10
CA ALA A 101 -15.49 6.14 -6.55
C ALA A 101 -15.86 6.13 -8.03
N ALA A 102 -16.56 7.17 -8.50
CA ALA A 102 -16.90 7.31 -9.92
C ALA A 102 -15.65 7.32 -10.81
N ASN A 103 -14.62 8.07 -10.42
CA ASN A 103 -13.35 8.13 -11.12
C ASN A 103 -12.62 6.79 -11.08
N ILE A 104 -12.53 6.13 -9.92
CA ILE A 104 -11.89 4.82 -9.81
C ILE A 104 -12.56 3.81 -10.74
N VAL A 105 -13.89 3.68 -10.69
CA VAL A 105 -14.62 2.71 -11.53
C VAL A 105 -14.39 3.00 -13.00
N ARG A 106 -14.50 4.26 -13.42
CA ARG A 106 -14.26 4.67 -14.81
C ARG A 106 -12.85 4.37 -15.29
N LEU A 107 -11.84 4.65 -14.46
CA LEU A 107 -10.42 4.50 -14.80
C LEU A 107 -9.94 3.06 -14.69
N ALA A 108 -10.39 2.34 -13.68
CA ALA A 108 -10.03 0.95 -13.48
C ALA A 108 -10.67 0.04 -14.54
N GLY A 109 -11.91 0.32 -14.96
CA GLY A 109 -12.67 -0.59 -15.84
C GLY A 109 -12.82 -1.96 -15.19
N ASP A 110 -12.46 -3.02 -15.90
CA ASP A 110 -12.55 -4.39 -15.42
C ASP A 110 -11.30 -4.91 -14.70
N ARG A 111 -10.30 -4.05 -14.48
CA ARG A 111 -9.04 -4.44 -13.85
C ARG A 111 -9.21 -4.76 -12.37
N PRO A 112 -8.60 -5.85 -11.87
CA PRO A 112 -8.46 -6.09 -10.44
C PRO A 112 -7.73 -4.91 -9.79
N THR A 113 -8.39 -4.26 -8.83
CA THR A 113 -7.97 -2.97 -8.28
C THR A 113 -7.78 -3.04 -6.78
N ILE A 114 -6.67 -2.51 -6.28
CA ILE A 114 -6.45 -2.28 -4.85
C ILE A 114 -6.62 -0.79 -4.58
N VAL A 115 -7.43 -0.45 -3.57
CA VAL A 115 -7.70 0.93 -3.15
C VAL A 115 -7.12 1.14 -1.76
N PHE A 116 -6.16 2.05 -1.64
CA PHE A 116 -5.55 2.44 -0.37
C PHE A 116 -6.19 3.73 0.14
N CYS A 117 -6.75 3.66 1.34
CA CYS A 117 -7.39 4.76 2.04
C CYS A 117 -6.58 5.19 3.26
N ALA A 118 -6.70 6.45 3.66
CA ALA A 118 -5.96 7.01 4.77
C ALA A 118 -6.35 6.43 6.14
N THR A 119 -7.65 6.11 6.34
CA THR A 119 -8.17 5.56 7.60
C THR A 119 -9.15 4.42 7.35
N VAL A 120 -9.43 3.64 8.39
CA VAL A 120 -10.44 2.57 8.37
C VAL A 120 -11.83 3.12 8.03
N ALA A 121 -12.23 4.23 8.66
CA ALA A 121 -13.52 4.88 8.39
C ALA A 121 -13.62 5.33 6.92
N HIS A 122 -12.55 5.92 6.38
CA HIS A 122 -12.47 6.29 4.96
C HIS A 122 -12.58 5.06 4.06
N ALA A 123 -11.89 3.96 4.37
CA ALA A 123 -11.97 2.72 3.58
C ALA A 123 -13.41 2.18 3.48
N HIS A 124 -14.15 2.17 4.59
CA HIS A 124 -15.55 1.76 4.60
C HIS A 124 -16.45 2.71 3.80
N SER A 125 -16.27 4.03 3.93
CA SER A 125 -16.99 5.03 3.14
C SER A 125 -16.70 4.88 1.65
N GLN A 126 -15.44 4.72 1.29
CA GLN A 126 -15.01 4.54 -0.10
C GLN A 126 -15.56 3.25 -0.71
N ALA A 127 -15.55 2.13 0.03
CA ALA A 127 -16.13 0.88 -0.44
C ALA A 127 -17.65 0.98 -0.63
N ALA A 128 -18.35 1.65 0.29
CA ALA A 128 -19.79 1.92 0.16
C ALA A 128 -20.08 2.76 -1.09
N ALA A 129 -19.26 3.76 -1.38
CA ALA A 129 -19.36 4.57 -2.58
C ALA A 129 -19.09 3.75 -3.86
N LEU A 130 -18.02 2.94 -3.89
CA LEU A 130 -17.69 2.08 -5.02
C LEU A 130 -18.85 1.14 -5.40
N ARG A 131 -19.48 0.50 -4.42
CA ARG A 131 -20.64 -0.39 -4.63
C ARG A 131 -21.86 0.29 -5.28
N ARG A 132 -21.89 1.63 -5.35
CA ARG A 132 -22.93 2.40 -6.06
C ARG A 132 -22.64 2.59 -7.54
N TYR A 133 -21.36 2.45 -7.93
CA TYR A 133 -20.92 2.68 -9.31
C TYR A 133 -20.55 1.40 -10.07
N THR A 134 -20.55 0.26 -9.41
CA THR A 134 -20.24 -1.03 -10.05
C THR A 134 -21.01 -2.18 -9.40
N ASP A 135 -21.42 -3.14 -10.22
CA ASP A 135 -21.98 -4.43 -9.76
C ASP A 135 -20.88 -5.45 -9.40
N ALA A 136 -19.63 -5.09 -9.63
CA ALA A 136 -18.51 -5.94 -9.29
C ALA A 136 -18.36 -6.03 -7.77
N ARG A 137 -17.91 -7.20 -7.31
CA ARG A 137 -17.69 -7.43 -5.88
C ARG A 137 -16.55 -6.55 -5.36
N VAL A 138 -16.89 -5.75 -4.32
CA VAL A 138 -15.98 -4.85 -3.60
C VAL A 138 -15.89 -5.32 -2.16
N GLU A 139 -14.69 -5.67 -1.71
CA GLU A 139 -14.43 -6.08 -0.33
C GLU A 139 -13.55 -5.06 0.39
N VAL A 140 -13.74 -4.99 1.72
CA VAL A 140 -12.93 -4.16 2.62
C VAL A 140 -12.22 -5.07 3.59
N ALA A 141 -10.95 -4.79 3.84
CA ALA A 141 -10.26 -5.35 4.97
C ALA A 141 -9.41 -4.29 5.68
N ASP A 142 -9.37 -4.37 6.99
CA ASP A 142 -8.65 -3.46 7.87
C ASP A 142 -7.99 -4.22 9.03
N GLY A 143 -7.35 -3.49 9.95
CA GLY A 143 -6.68 -4.08 11.11
C GLY A 143 -7.61 -4.84 12.05
N GLY A 144 -8.91 -4.50 12.09
CA GLY A 144 -9.93 -5.17 12.90
C GLY A 144 -10.56 -6.39 12.23
N THR A 145 -10.33 -6.58 10.92
CA THR A 145 -10.85 -7.74 10.19
C THR A 145 -10.17 -9.02 10.69
N ASP A 146 -10.96 -10.04 11.04
CA ASP A 146 -10.45 -11.36 11.46
C ASP A 146 -9.44 -11.92 10.46
N LYS A 147 -8.38 -12.55 10.96
CA LYS A 147 -7.28 -13.07 10.12
C LYS A 147 -7.74 -14.12 9.10
N GLY A 148 -8.72 -14.96 9.46
CA GLY A 148 -9.29 -15.96 8.56
C GLY A 148 -10.09 -15.29 7.44
N VAL A 149 -10.99 -14.37 7.80
CA VAL A 149 -11.78 -13.58 6.85
C VAL A 149 -10.88 -12.78 5.91
N ARG A 150 -9.83 -12.14 6.43
CA ARG A 150 -8.87 -11.40 5.61
C ARG A 150 -8.18 -12.30 4.59
N ARG A 151 -7.73 -13.49 5.03
CA ARG A 151 -7.12 -14.48 4.13
C ARG A 151 -8.07 -14.92 3.03
N ASP A 152 -9.34 -15.14 3.36
CA ASP A 152 -10.36 -15.58 2.40
C ASP A 152 -10.67 -14.46 1.39
N ILE A 153 -10.79 -13.19 1.82
CA ILE A 153 -10.92 -12.03 0.94
C ILE A 153 -9.75 -11.94 -0.05
N VAL A 154 -8.53 -12.11 0.43
CA VAL A 154 -7.32 -12.10 -0.43
C VAL A 154 -7.34 -13.26 -1.42
N ALA A 155 -7.73 -14.45 -0.99
CA ALA A 155 -7.84 -15.62 -1.88
C ALA A 155 -8.88 -15.38 -2.99
N GLU A 156 -10.04 -14.83 -2.65
CA GLU A 156 -11.10 -14.46 -3.60
C GLU A 156 -10.65 -13.34 -4.56
N PHE A 157 -9.86 -12.38 -4.10
CA PHE A 157 -9.26 -11.36 -4.96
C PHE A 157 -8.25 -11.97 -5.93
N LYS A 158 -7.37 -12.84 -5.47
CA LYS A 158 -6.40 -13.56 -6.32
C LYS A 158 -7.09 -14.48 -7.32
N ALA A 159 -8.23 -15.07 -6.96
CA ALA A 159 -9.05 -15.89 -7.85
C ALA A 159 -9.87 -15.07 -8.87
N GLY A 160 -9.91 -13.73 -8.74
CA GLY A 160 -10.68 -12.84 -9.61
C GLY A 160 -12.17 -12.71 -9.25
N ASN A 161 -12.61 -13.32 -8.13
CA ASN A 161 -13.99 -13.22 -7.67
C ASN A 161 -14.30 -11.90 -6.95
N VAL A 162 -13.28 -11.23 -6.41
CA VAL A 162 -13.34 -9.86 -5.90
C VAL A 162 -12.58 -8.97 -6.88
N ARG A 163 -13.22 -7.93 -7.40
CA ARG A 163 -12.59 -7.02 -8.34
C ARG A 163 -11.91 -5.83 -7.66
N MET A 164 -12.50 -5.32 -6.59
CA MET A 164 -11.94 -4.18 -5.88
C MET A 164 -11.70 -4.54 -4.42
N LEU A 165 -10.47 -4.34 -3.98
CA LEU A 165 -10.02 -4.62 -2.63
C LEU A 165 -9.64 -3.30 -1.97
N VAL A 166 -10.45 -2.85 -1.01
CA VAL A 166 -10.28 -1.58 -0.31
C VAL A 166 -9.62 -1.83 1.04
N ASN A 167 -8.63 -1.03 1.40
CA ASN A 167 -7.94 -1.19 2.67
C ASN A 167 -7.43 0.14 3.26
N ALA A 168 -7.09 0.09 4.54
CA ALA A 168 -6.37 1.13 5.24
C ALA A 168 -5.13 0.52 5.90
N MET A 169 -3.96 0.83 5.38
CA MET A 169 -2.62 0.55 5.94
C MET A 169 -2.26 -0.93 6.21
N ILE A 170 -3.04 -1.92 5.70
CA ILE A 170 -2.75 -3.33 6.03
C ILE A 170 -1.97 -4.10 4.96
N TRP A 171 -1.88 -3.57 3.75
CA TRP A 171 -1.18 -4.21 2.63
C TRP A 171 -0.12 -3.30 2.01
N THR A 172 0.52 -2.51 2.84
CA THR A 172 1.60 -1.62 2.42
C THR A 172 2.90 -2.37 2.14
N GLU A 173 3.10 -3.49 2.84
CA GLU A 173 4.28 -4.35 2.70
C GLU A 173 3.88 -5.83 2.70
N GLY A 174 4.68 -6.67 2.02
CA GLY A 174 4.52 -8.13 2.03
C GLY A 174 3.24 -8.66 1.35
N PHE A 175 2.48 -7.82 0.65
CA PHE A 175 1.28 -8.24 -0.05
C PHE A 175 1.59 -8.60 -1.50
N ASP A 176 1.48 -9.88 -1.80
CA ASP A 176 1.66 -10.41 -3.16
C ASP A 176 0.30 -10.68 -3.82
N ALA A 177 -0.02 -9.94 -4.88
CA ALA A 177 -1.22 -10.11 -5.70
C ALA A 177 -0.90 -9.85 -7.18
N PRO A 178 -0.34 -10.85 -7.89
CA PRO A 178 0.12 -10.68 -9.27
C PRO A 178 -0.99 -10.31 -10.27
N ASN A 179 -2.24 -10.60 -9.94
CA ASN A 179 -3.41 -10.22 -10.74
C ASN A 179 -3.80 -8.74 -10.57
N ALA A 180 -3.34 -8.05 -9.53
CA ALA A 180 -3.63 -6.64 -9.35
C ALA A 180 -2.98 -5.82 -10.47
N SER A 181 -3.79 -5.12 -11.25
CA SER A 181 -3.33 -4.34 -12.40
C SER A 181 -3.76 -2.87 -12.35
N CYS A 182 -4.39 -2.47 -11.25
CA CYS A 182 -4.71 -1.09 -10.94
C CYS A 182 -4.55 -0.83 -9.44
N ILE A 183 -3.95 0.29 -9.09
CA ILE A 183 -3.83 0.77 -7.71
C ILE A 183 -4.43 2.18 -7.68
N ALA A 184 -5.32 2.43 -6.74
CA ALA A 184 -5.85 3.76 -6.43
C ALA A 184 -5.36 4.19 -5.04
N LEU A 185 -4.72 5.34 -4.97
CA LEU A 185 -4.35 6.01 -3.72
C LEU A 185 -5.35 7.15 -3.50
N VAL A 186 -6.04 7.14 -2.39
CA VAL A 186 -7.13 8.07 -2.10
C VAL A 186 -7.11 8.58 -0.67
#